data_7e62eea5980675339f7c1576630ed5ea
#
_entry.id   7e62eea5980675339f7c1576630ed5ea
#
_cell.length_a   1.000
_cell.length_b   1.000
_cell.length_c   1.000
_cell.angle_alpha   90.00
_cell.angle_beta   90.00
_cell.angle_gamma   90.00
#
_symmetry.space_group_name_H-M   'P 1'
#
loop_
_entity.id
_entity.type
_entity.pdbx_description
1 polymer ?
#
loop_
_entity_poly.entity_id
_entity_poly.type
_entity_poly.pdbx_seq_one_letter_code
_entity_poly.pdbx_strand_id
1 'polypeptide(L)'
;MAALTRATKANYIIHDHIQAETTDREDHTFCGIMFPVKCKDILPLDHLVINSVAIRGALGPLTVWVTKSEDLNGEIQLSKKHWTKIYQKEHKPSFVGYEELDLSAKPIRLKPGQVKGIYIHSTRRGDEAIVYDNKAKQKTVDDSFITILPGRAHVSEKVFGSIPIWGWGSAWRDNREFVGQLKYGAVYKLWN
;
A
#
# COMPACT_ATOMS: atom_id res chain seq x y z
N MET A 1 2.30 -53.36 3.74
CA MET A 1 3.40 -52.41 3.49
C MET A 1 2.80 -51.00 3.49
N ALA A 2 3.02 -50.23 4.55
CA ALA A 2 2.55 -48.88 4.64
C ALA A 2 3.54 -47.96 3.88
N ALA A 3 3.07 -47.30 2.82
CA ALA A 3 3.85 -46.31 2.11
C ALA A 3 4.03 -45.07 3.01
N LEU A 4 5.26 -44.91 3.50
CA LEU A 4 5.67 -43.66 4.16
C LEU A 4 5.65 -42.53 3.14
N THR A 5 4.59 -41.74 3.16
CA THR A 5 4.56 -40.46 2.45
C THR A 5 5.56 -39.54 3.16
N ARG A 6 6.77 -39.41 2.65
CA ARG A 6 7.72 -38.39 3.06
C ARG A 6 7.08 -37.03 2.70
N ALA A 7 6.61 -36.34 3.71
CA ALA A 7 6.32 -34.93 3.57
C ALA A 7 7.64 -34.21 3.21
N THR A 8 7.82 -33.85 1.96
CA THR A 8 8.94 -33.02 1.52
C THR A 8 8.76 -31.68 2.21
N LYS A 9 9.60 -31.35 3.20
CA LYS A 9 9.71 -30.02 3.76
C LYS A 9 10.08 -29.09 2.61
N ALA A 10 9.15 -28.23 2.19
CA ALA A 10 9.47 -27.20 1.25
C ALA A 10 10.52 -26.28 1.89
N ASN A 11 11.69 -26.18 1.28
CA ASN A 11 12.71 -25.25 1.71
C ASN A 11 12.36 -23.86 1.13
N TYR A 12 12.39 -22.82 1.98
CA TYR A 12 12.18 -21.44 1.59
C TYR A 12 13.47 -20.65 1.82
N ILE A 13 13.79 -19.77 0.89
CA ILE A 13 14.77 -18.70 1.09
C ILE A 13 14.00 -17.40 1.25
N ILE A 14 14.35 -16.64 2.26
CA ILE A 14 13.75 -15.34 2.56
C ILE A 14 14.81 -14.28 2.31
N HIS A 15 14.49 -13.31 1.48
CA HIS A 15 15.27 -12.10 1.29
C HIS A 15 14.47 -10.94 1.87
N ASP A 16 14.82 -10.55 3.09
CA ASP A 16 14.22 -9.41 3.79
C ASP A 16 14.98 -8.12 3.48
N HIS A 17 14.39 -7.00 3.88
CA HIS A 17 14.99 -5.65 3.81
C HIS A 17 15.11 -5.05 2.40
N ILE A 18 14.17 -5.37 1.51
CA ILE A 18 14.03 -4.64 0.26
C ILE A 18 13.21 -3.39 0.52
N GLN A 19 13.63 -2.26 -0.03
CA GLN A 19 12.93 -0.99 0.09
C GLN A 19 12.64 -0.41 -1.30
N ALA A 20 11.38 -0.11 -1.56
CA ALA A 20 10.94 0.71 -2.66
C ALA A 20 10.65 2.12 -2.14
N GLU A 21 11.23 3.13 -2.77
CA GLU A 21 11.03 4.53 -2.42
C GLU A 21 10.54 5.31 -3.63
N THR A 22 9.56 6.17 -3.43
CA THR A 22 9.02 7.03 -4.47
C THR A 22 9.82 8.31 -4.58
N THR A 23 9.75 8.96 -5.74
CA THR A 23 10.23 10.32 -5.87
C THR A 23 9.27 11.25 -5.12
N ASP A 24 9.81 12.22 -4.39
CA ASP A 24 9.08 13.26 -3.66
C ASP A 24 9.36 14.59 -4.37
N ARG A 25 8.37 15.16 -5.04
CA ARG A 25 8.55 16.32 -5.94
C ARG A 25 7.70 17.52 -5.54
N GLU A 26 6.51 17.25 -5.04
CA GLU A 26 5.48 18.24 -4.78
C GLU A 26 4.93 18.03 -3.37
N ASP A 27 4.60 19.08 -2.67
CA ASP A 27 4.05 18.99 -1.31
C ASP A 27 2.51 19.07 -1.29
N HIS A 28 1.85 18.42 -2.25
CA HIS A 28 0.39 18.33 -2.20
C HIS A 28 -0.05 17.45 -1.05
N THR A 29 -1.12 17.83 -0.38
CA THR A 29 -1.64 17.10 0.78
C THR A 29 -3.15 16.92 0.70
N PHE A 30 -3.62 15.75 1.20
CA PHE A 30 -5.04 15.49 1.48
C PHE A 30 -5.19 14.52 2.65
N CYS A 31 -6.44 14.08 2.89
CA CYS A 31 -6.75 13.16 3.99
C CYS A 31 -6.26 11.74 3.74
N GLY A 32 -6.07 11.33 2.49
CA GLY A 32 -5.64 9.97 2.17
C GLY A 32 -5.07 9.80 0.77
N ILE A 33 -4.39 8.67 0.59
CA ILE A 33 -3.83 8.21 -0.69
C ILE A 33 -4.15 6.73 -0.87
N MET A 34 -4.63 6.36 -2.05
CA MET A 34 -4.91 5.00 -2.46
C MET A 34 -4.10 4.69 -3.71
N PHE A 35 -3.38 3.57 -3.72
CA PHE A 35 -2.52 3.20 -4.83
C PHE A 35 -2.42 1.69 -5.00
N PRO A 36 -2.30 1.19 -6.24
CA PRO A 36 -2.07 -0.22 -6.53
C PRO A 36 -0.59 -0.59 -6.41
N VAL A 37 -0.32 -1.75 -5.80
CA VAL A 37 0.98 -2.42 -5.83
C VAL A 37 0.82 -3.74 -6.56
N LYS A 38 1.60 -3.94 -7.62
CA LYS A 38 1.64 -5.17 -8.40
C LYS A 38 2.91 -5.93 -8.08
N CYS A 39 2.79 -7.21 -7.71
CA CYS A 39 3.91 -8.14 -7.68
C CYS A 39 4.24 -8.58 -9.10
N LYS A 40 5.52 -8.53 -9.49
CA LYS A 40 5.97 -9.05 -10.78
C LYS A 40 5.88 -10.57 -10.82
N ASP A 41 5.60 -11.11 -12.00
CA ASP A 41 5.56 -12.55 -12.20
C ASP A 41 6.97 -13.08 -12.45
N ILE A 42 7.66 -13.46 -11.38
CA ILE A 42 9.07 -13.85 -11.39
C ILE A 42 9.20 -15.21 -10.71
N LEU A 43 9.85 -16.18 -11.39
CA LEU A 43 10.21 -17.46 -10.80
C LEU A 43 11.64 -17.37 -10.22
N PRO A 44 11.94 -18.02 -9.09
CA PRO A 44 11.09 -18.91 -8.27
C PRO A 44 10.39 -18.22 -7.08
N LEU A 45 9.92 -16.99 -7.24
CA LEU A 45 9.22 -16.26 -6.18
C LEU A 45 7.93 -17.00 -5.77
N ASP A 46 7.76 -17.28 -4.47
CA ASP A 46 6.51 -17.80 -3.92
C ASP A 46 5.55 -16.65 -3.58
N HIS A 47 6.01 -15.66 -2.81
CA HIS A 47 5.26 -14.46 -2.49
C HIS A 47 6.15 -13.33 -1.96
N LEU A 48 5.62 -12.13 -2.00
CA LEU A 48 6.18 -10.96 -1.31
C LEU A 48 5.43 -10.71 -0.01
N VAL A 49 6.13 -10.11 0.96
CA VAL A 49 5.57 -9.71 2.26
C VAL A 49 5.91 -8.25 2.50
N ILE A 50 4.94 -7.33 2.38
CA ILE A 50 5.13 -5.92 2.72
C ILE A 50 4.93 -5.78 4.22
N ASN A 51 5.99 -5.36 4.93
CA ASN A 51 6.04 -5.27 6.38
C ASN A 51 5.84 -3.86 6.91
N SER A 52 6.08 -2.83 6.10
CA SER A 52 5.80 -1.45 6.48
C SER A 52 5.52 -0.57 5.27
N VAL A 53 4.84 0.53 5.54
CA VAL A 53 4.69 1.66 4.65
C VAL A 53 5.09 2.92 5.41
N ALA A 54 5.83 3.83 4.78
CA ALA A 54 6.24 5.07 5.39
C ALA A 54 5.71 6.26 4.58
N ILE A 55 5.21 7.27 5.28
CA ILE A 55 4.57 8.47 4.73
C ILE A 55 4.99 9.71 5.51
N ARG A 56 4.68 10.90 4.99
CA ARG A 56 4.89 12.17 5.70
C ARG A 56 3.68 13.10 5.58
N GLY A 57 3.63 14.11 6.43
CA GLY A 57 2.56 15.11 6.50
C GLY A 57 2.19 15.46 7.93
N ALA A 58 1.02 16.08 8.12
CA ALA A 58 0.50 16.40 9.45
C ALA A 58 -0.09 15.17 10.18
N LEU A 59 -0.20 14.04 9.51
CA LEU A 59 -0.58 12.69 9.96
C LEU A 59 -1.84 12.62 10.85
N GLY A 60 -1.71 12.49 12.18
CA GLY A 60 -2.83 12.31 13.11
C GLY A 60 -3.28 10.85 13.22
N PRO A 61 -4.62 10.59 13.38
CA PRO A 61 -5.15 9.23 13.48
C PRO A 61 -5.12 8.54 12.12
N LEU A 62 -4.16 7.64 11.91
CA LEU A 62 -3.95 6.91 10.65
C LEU A 62 -4.60 5.54 10.65
N THR A 63 -5.10 5.15 9.49
CA THR A 63 -5.52 3.78 9.19
C THR A 63 -4.91 3.32 7.87
N VAL A 64 -4.53 2.04 7.78
CA VAL A 64 -4.13 1.41 6.52
C VAL A 64 -5.11 0.28 6.19
N TRP A 65 -5.53 0.26 4.94
CA TRP A 65 -6.46 -0.70 4.39
C TRP A 65 -5.84 -1.39 3.18
N VAL A 66 -6.19 -2.66 2.98
CA VAL A 66 -5.75 -3.45 1.83
C VAL A 66 -6.95 -4.13 1.18
N THR A 67 -6.94 -4.27 -0.15
CA THR A 67 -8.01 -4.97 -0.87
C THR A 67 -8.07 -6.45 -0.48
N LYS A 68 -9.29 -6.98 -0.33
CA LYS A 68 -9.54 -8.41 -0.08
C LYS A 68 -9.24 -9.25 -1.32
N SER A 69 -9.69 -8.78 -2.48
CA SER A 69 -9.49 -9.44 -3.78
C SER A 69 -8.21 -8.99 -4.46
N GLU A 70 -7.86 -9.68 -5.54
CA GLU A 70 -6.73 -9.38 -6.42
C GLU A 70 -7.07 -8.31 -7.47
N ASP A 71 -8.37 -8.01 -7.65
CA ASP A 71 -8.83 -6.99 -8.57
C ASP A 71 -8.98 -5.64 -7.89
N LEU A 72 -8.50 -4.61 -8.55
CA LEU A 72 -8.66 -3.22 -8.16
C LEU A 72 -9.33 -2.45 -9.30
N ASN A 73 -10.62 -2.71 -9.53
CA ASN A 73 -11.43 -1.96 -10.49
C ASN A 73 -12.26 -0.86 -9.81
N GLY A 74 -12.85 0.05 -10.60
CA GLY A 74 -13.42 1.30 -10.11
C GLY A 74 -14.44 1.19 -8.97
N GLU A 75 -15.33 0.19 -8.98
CA GLU A 75 -16.33 0.02 -7.91
C GLU A 75 -15.72 -0.57 -6.63
N ILE A 76 -14.79 -1.52 -6.77
CA ILE A 76 -14.08 -2.14 -5.64
C ILE A 76 -13.29 -1.09 -4.87
N GLN A 77 -12.66 -0.15 -5.57
CA GLN A 77 -11.85 0.89 -4.95
C GLN A 77 -12.64 1.77 -3.98
N LEU A 78 -13.88 2.09 -4.28
CA LEU A 78 -14.65 3.09 -3.53
C LEU A 78 -15.52 2.49 -2.43
N SER A 79 -15.70 1.17 -2.39
CA SER A 79 -16.55 0.51 -1.41
C SER A 79 -15.76 -0.18 -0.31
N LYS A 80 -15.89 0.32 0.91
CA LYS A 80 -15.24 -0.21 2.12
C LYS A 80 -15.39 -1.73 2.32
N LYS A 81 -16.51 -2.33 1.84
CA LYS A 81 -16.76 -3.78 1.97
C LYS A 81 -15.69 -4.66 1.32
N HIS A 82 -14.97 -4.13 0.32
CA HIS A 82 -13.89 -4.82 -0.40
C HIS A 82 -12.51 -4.66 0.23
N TRP A 83 -12.42 -3.97 1.35
CA TRP A 83 -11.16 -3.66 2.03
C TRP A 83 -11.11 -4.27 3.43
N THR A 84 -9.89 -4.58 3.86
CA THR A 84 -9.59 -5.00 5.24
C THR A 84 -8.71 -3.95 5.89
N LYS A 85 -9.10 -3.47 7.07
CA LYS A 85 -8.24 -2.61 7.89
C LYS A 85 -7.15 -3.46 8.55
N ILE A 86 -5.90 -3.13 8.28
CA ILE A 86 -4.73 -3.86 8.79
C ILE A 86 -3.93 -3.07 9.83
N TYR A 87 -4.14 -1.73 9.89
CA TYR A 87 -3.41 -0.85 10.79
C TYR A 87 -4.31 0.29 11.29
N GLN A 88 -4.08 0.71 12.53
CA GLN A 88 -4.69 1.91 13.10
C GLN A 88 -3.84 2.41 14.28
N LYS A 89 -3.38 3.67 14.22
CA LYS A 89 -2.63 4.32 15.28
C LYS A 89 -2.64 5.84 15.11
N GLU A 90 -2.52 6.57 16.23
CA GLU A 90 -2.27 8.01 16.25
C GLU A 90 -0.80 8.29 15.98
N HIS A 91 -0.51 9.27 15.13
CA HIS A 91 0.85 9.69 14.78
C HIS A 91 1.03 11.19 14.96
N LYS A 92 2.24 11.57 15.33
CA LYS A 92 2.67 12.97 15.34
C LYS A 92 2.94 13.45 13.93
N PRO A 93 2.88 14.76 13.67
CA PRO A 93 3.31 15.32 12.38
C PRO A 93 4.75 14.95 12.05
N SER A 94 5.00 14.62 10.78
CA SER A 94 6.33 14.39 10.23
C SER A 94 6.41 15.02 8.84
N PHE A 95 6.98 16.23 8.75
CA PHE A 95 6.96 17.00 7.51
C PHE A 95 8.21 16.78 6.65
N VAL A 96 9.34 16.45 7.25
CA VAL A 96 10.64 16.30 6.57
C VAL A 96 10.98 14.83 6.33
N GLY A 97 10.90 14.02 7.37
CA GLY A 97 11.17 12.58 7.29
C GLY A 97 9.90 11.77 7.13
N TYR A 98 10.03 10.54 6.65
CA TYR A 98 8.92 9.60 6.63
C TYR A 98 8.68 8.98 8.00
N GLU A 99 7.42 8.91 8.39
CA GLU A 99 6.94 8.15 9.55
C GLU A 99 6.59 6.74 9.09
N GLU A 100 7.21 5.74 9.72
CA GLU A 100 7.01 4.34 9.40
C GLU A 100 5.78 3.75 10.09
N LEU A 101 4.88 3.17 9.33
CA LEU A 101 3.72 2.43 9.78
C LEU A 101 4.06 0.93 9.74
N ASP A 102 4.36 0.34 10.89
CA ASP A 102 4.70 -1.07 11.02
C ASP A 102 3.48 -1.96 10.80
N LEU A 103 3.51 -2.74 9.72
CA LEU A 103 2.46 -3.69 9.34
C LEU A 103 2.80 -5.13 9.73
N SER A 104 3.87 -5.38 10.47
CA SER A 104 4.37 -6.75 10.77
C SER A 104 3.34 -7.62 11.49
N ALA A 105 2.42 -7.04 12.26
CA ALA A 105 1.31 -7.77 12.89
C ALA A 105 0.27 -8.30 11.88
N LYS A 106 0.10 -7.61 10.73
CA LYS A 106 -0.81 -7.98 9.64
C LYS A 106 -0.19 -7.59 8.30
N PRO A 107 0.89 -8.25 7.88
CA PRO A 107 1.62 -7.88 6.67
C PRO A 107 0.77 -8.13 5.40
N ILE A 108 1.06 -7.36 4.37
CA ILE A 108 0.41 -7.53 3.06
C ILE A 108 1.19 -8.58 2.27
N ARG A 109 0.50 -9.64 1.84
CA ARG A 109 1.09 -10.69 1.02
C ARG A 109 0.62 -10.58 -0.42
N LEU A 110 1.56 -10.70 -1.36
CA LEU A 110 1.29 -10.72 -2.79
C LEU A 110 1.98 -11.92 -3.43
N LYS A 111 1.22 -12.72 -4.18
CA LYS A 111 1.78 -13.76 -5.05
C LYS A 111 2.27 -13.14 -6.37
N PRO A 112 3.14 -13.82 -7.13
CA PRO A 112 3.51 -13.41 -8.47
C PRO A 112 2.28 -13.07 -9.33
N GLY A 113 2.34 -11.94 -10.03
CA GLY A 113 1.26 -11.43 -10.87
C GLY A 113 0.10 -10.72 -10.14
N GLN A 114 -0.02 -10.86 -8.82
CA GLN A 114 -1.11 -10.24 -8.05
C GLN A 114 -0.99 -8.72 -7.94
N VAL A 115 -2.15 -8.06 -7.84
CA VAL A 115 -2.28 -6.63 -7.54
C VAL A 115 -3.06 -6.48 -6.22
N LYS A 116 -2.55 -5.64 -5.31
CA LYS A 116 -3.26 -5.20 -4.11
C LYS A 116 -3.37 -3.70 -4.09
N GLY A 117 -4.55 -3.19 -3.77
CA GLY A 117 -4.70 -1.79 -3.41
C GLY A 117 -4.29 -1.57 -1.96
N ILE A 118 -3.51 -0.53 -1.72
CA ILE A 118 -3.20 -0.01 -0.39
C ILE A 118 -3.87 1.36 -0.27
N TYR A 119 -4.61 1.57 0.81
CA TYR A 119 -5.23 2.84 1.10
C TYR A 119 -4.84 3.30 2.50
N ILE A 120 -4.17 4.46 2.57
CA ILE A 120 -3.74 5.10 3.80
C ILE A 120 -4.62 6.33 3.99
N HIS A 121 -5.21 6.48 5.17
CA HIS A 121 -6.13 7.56 5.45
C HIS A 121 -5.96 8.08 6.87
N SER A 122 -6.05 9.41 7.00
CA SER A 122 -6.12 10.11 8.28
C SER A 122 -7.52 10.70 8.48
N THR A 123 -8.02 10.62 9.70
CA THR A 123 -9.24 11.33 10.13
C THR A 123 -8.94 12.69 10.76
N ARG A 124 -7.70 13.18 10.63
CA ARG A 124 -7.34 14.55 11.01
C ARG A 124 -8.18 15.55 10.23
N ARG A 125 -8.65 16.59 10.90
CA ARG A 125 -9.37 17.69 10.26
C ARG A 125 -8.48 18.46 9.29
N GLY A 126 -9.04 18.88 8.17
CA GLY A 126 -8.36 19.63 7.12
C GLY A 126 -7.77 18.73 6.05
N ASP A 127 -6.86 19.25 5.25
CA ASP A 127 -6.31 18.63 4.06
C ASP A 127 -4.78 18.41 4.11
N GLU A 128 -4.16 18.62 5.26
CA GLU A 128 -2.69 18.57 5.39
C GLU A 128 -2.14 17.20 5.81
N ALA A 129 -2.99 16.18 5.90
CA ALA A 129 -2.65 14.96 6.62
C ALA A 129 -1.57 14.12 5.94
N ILE A 130 -1.68 13.85 4.64
CA ILE A 130 -0.80 12.94 3.90
C ILE A 130 -0.31 13.60 2.62
N VAL A 131 1.01 13.61 2.44
CA VAL A 131 1.67 14.13 1.23
C VAL A 131 1.53 13.15 0.08
N TYR A 132 1.28 13.69 -1.11
CA TYR A 132 1.23 12.96 -2.38
C TYR A 132 1.72 13.85 -3.53
N ASP A 133 2.02 13.26 -4.68
CA ASP A 133 2.37 13.97 -5.90
C ASP A 133 1.28 13.82 -6.99
N ASN A 134 1.24 14.79 -7.90
CA ASN A 134 0.53 14.60 -9.16
C ASN A 134 1.23 13.56 -10.03
N LYS A 135 0.45 12.81 -10.82
CA LYS A 135 1.00 11.81 -11.72
C LYS A 135 1.95 12.43 -12.73
N ALA A 136 3.20 12.05 -12.66
CA ALA A 136 4.23 12.40 -13.63
C ALA A 136 4.63 11.22 -14.52
N LYS A 137 4.45 9.98 -14.05
CA LYS A 137 4.90 8.76 -14.74
C LYS A 137 3.78 7.73 -14.86
N GLN A 138 3.92 6.78 -15.77
CA GLN A 138 3.01 5.63 -15.88
C GLN A 138 3.16 4.65 -14.70
N LYS A 139 4.35 4.57 -14.13
CA LYS A 139 4.67 3.80 -12.93
C LYS A 139 5.34 4.73 -11.94
N THR A 140 4.82 4.80 -10.73
CA THR A 140 5.41 5.60 -9.64
C THR A 140 6.76 5.00 -9.22
N VAL A 141 6.81 3.67 -9.07
CA VAL A 141 8.03 2.88 -8.84
C VAL A 141 7.97 1.62 -9.71
N ASP A 142 9.12 1.18 -10.20
CA ASP A 142 9.29 -0.09 -10.91
C ASP A 142 10.64 -0.69 -10.56
N ASP A 143 10.70 -1.53 -9.54
CA ASP A 143 11.91 -2.25 -9.13
C ASP A 143 11.91 -3.70 -9.62
N SER A 144 12.81 -4.53 -9.10
CA SER A 144 12.94 -5.93 -9.53
C SER A 144 11.71 -6.79 -9.19
N PHE A 145 10.93 -6.45 -8.17
CA PHE A 145 9.88 -7.30 -7.61
C PHE A 145 8.49 -6.68 -7.69
N ILE A 146 8.38 -5.36 -7.53
CA ILE A 146 7.10 -4.68 -7.50
C ILE A 146 7.02 -3.54 -8.51
N THR A 147 5.78 -3.22 -8.87
CA THR A 147 5.43 -1.97 -9.55
C THR A 147 4.39 -1.25 -8.70
N ILE A 148 4.67 -0.01 -8.31
CA ILE A 148 3.68 0.89 -7.72
C ILE A 148 3.10 1.74 -8.84
N LEU A 149 1.79 1.74 -8.97
CA LEU A 149 1.09 2.50 -10.00
C LEU A 149 0.48 3.77 -9.39
N PRO A 150 0.30 4.82 -10.21
CA PRO A 150 -0.51 5.97 -9.80
C PRO A 150 -1.91 5.54 -9.38
N GLY A 151 -2.43 6.20 -8.38
CA GLY A 151 -3.73 5.94 -7.81
C GLY A 151 -4.55 7.22 -7.69
N ARG A 152 -5.11 7.46 -6.51
CA ARG A 152 -5.98 8.61 -6.24
C ARG A 152 -5.83 9.11 -4.82
N ALA A 153 -5.88 10.43 -4.64
CA ALA A 153 -5.94 11.06 -3.33
C ALA A 153 -7.39 11.17 -2.85
N HIS A 154 -7.59 11.18 -1.53
CA HIS A 154 -8.88 11.24 -0.89
C HIS A 154 -9.01 12.50 -0.04
N VAL A 155 -10.06 13.28 -0.30
CA VAL A 155 -10.27 14.62 0.26
C VAL A 155 -11.36 14.64 1.34
N SER A 156 -11.77 13.51 1.85
CA SER A 156 -12.76 13.42 2.93
C SER A 156 -12.10 13.01 4.25
N GLU A 157 -12.48 13.65 5.34
CA GLU A 157 -12.07 13.27 6.70
C GLU A 157 -12.65 11.90 7.12
N LYS A 158 -13.67 11.42 6.41
CA LYS A 158 -14.26 10.10 6.66
C LYS A 158 -13.63 9.05 5.75
N VAL A 159 -13.16 7.96 6.35
CA VAL A 159 -12.66 6.79 5.62
C VAL A 159 -13.70 6.31 4.60
N PHE A 160 -13.33 6.23 3.31
CA PHE A 160 -14.24 5.96 2.18
C PHE A 160 -15.39 6.95 2.05
N GLY A 161 -15.28 8.14 2.63
CA GLY A 161 -16.31 9.18 2.53
C GLY A 161 -16.50 9.67 1.10
N SER A 162 -17.75 9.94 0.71
CA SER A 162 -18.11 10.46 -0.61
C SER A 162 -18.16 12.00 -0.66
N ILE A 163 -18.14 12.65 0.49
CA ILE A 163 -18.25 14.11 0.60
C ILE A 163 -16.87 14.68 0.92
N PRO A 164 -16.32 15.56 0.08
CA PRO A 164 -15.06 16.24 0.37
C PRO A 164 -15.21 17.26 1.50
N ILE A 165 -14.10 17.66 2.09
CA ILE A 165 -14.05 18.60 3.24
C ILE A 165 -14.74 19.94 2.96
N TRP A 166 -14.78 20.40 1.72
CA TRP A 166 -15.50 21.62 1.32
C TRP A 166 -16.96 21.41 0.93
N GLY A 167 -17.49 20.19 1.05
CA GLY A 167 -18.92 19.87 0.92
C GLY A 167 -19.47 19.67 -0.49
N TRP A 168 -18.69 19.82 -1.56
CA TRP A 168 -19.14 19.68 -2.94
C TRP A 168 -18.10 19.00 -3.86
N GLY A 169 -18.58 18.37 -4.92
CA GLY A 169 -17.75 17.66 -5.90
C GLY A 169 -17.32 16.25 -5.44
N SER A 170 -16.40 15.63 -6.16
CA SER A 170 -15.89 14.31 -5.84
C SER A 170 -14.92 14.36 -4.66
N ALA A 171 -15.02 13.39 -3.74
CA ALA A 171 -14.04 13.22 -2.66
C ALA A 171 -12.74 12.56 -3.13
N TRP A 172 -12.68 12.10 -4.37
CA TRP A 172 -11.52 11.43 -4.94
C TRP A 172 -10.90 12.23 -6.06
N ARG A 173 -9.57 12.26 -6.07
CA ARG A 173 -8.75 12.92 -7.10
C ARG A 173 -7.89 11.86 -7.78
N ASP A 174 -8.21 11.56 -9.04
CA ASP A 174 -7.47 10.58 -9.85
C ASP A 174 -6.09 11.10 -10.24
N ASN A 175 -5.27 10.19 -10.73
CA ASN A 175 -3.91 10.49 -11.21
C ASN A 175 -3.04 11.15 -10.14
N ARG A 176 -2.94 10.47 -8.99
CA ARG A 176 -2.06 10.88 -7.89
C ARG A 176 -1.06 9.78 -7.59
N GLU A 177 0.16 10.17 -7.27
CA GLU A 177 1.25 9.26 -6.92
C GLU A 177 1.44 9.22 -5.42
N PHE A 178 1.61 8.02 -4.88
CA PHE A 178 2.03 7.81 -3.51
C PHE A 178 3.42 8.38 -3.31
N VAL A 179 3.64 9.14 -2.24
CA VAL A 179 4.93 9.65 -1.78
C VAL A 179 5.30 8.94 -0.48
N GLY A 180 6.39 8.18 -0.50
CA GLY A 180 6.84 7.43 0.66
C GLY A 180 7.67 6.21 0.32
N GLN A 181 7.70 5.26 1.25
CA GLN A 181 8.50 4.04 1.15
C GLN A 181 7.64 2.81 1.44
N LEU A 182 7.96 1.70 0.78
CA LEU A 182 7.49 0.36 1.15
C LEU A 182 8.71 -0.49 1.51
N LYS A 183 8.68 -1.12 2.69
CA LYS A 183 9.66 -2.15 3.06
C LYS A 183 9.01 -3.51 2.93
N TYR A 184 9.68 -4.42 2.25
CA TYR A 184 9.13 -5.73 1.97
C TYR A 184 10.23 -6.80 1.88
N GLY A 185 9.82 -8.06 1.97
CA GLY A 185 10.67 -9.23 1.77
C GLY A 185 10.16 -10.10 0.63
N ALA A 186 11.07 -10.84 0.00
CA ALA A 186 10.78 -11.84 -1.02
C ALA A 186 10.97 -13.24 -0.45
N VAL A 187 9.99 -14.11 -0.61
CA VAL A 187 10.01 -15.50 -0.19
C VAL A 187 10.08 -16.39 -1.43
N TYR A 188 11.12 -17.19 -1.53
CA TYR A 188 11.35 -18.11 -2.64
C TYR A 188 11.07 -19.54 -2.22
N LYS A 189 10.43 -20.30 -3.09
CA LYS A 189 10.23 -21.73 -2.93
C LYS A 189 11.34 -22.48 -3.68
N LEU A 190 12.13 -23.24 -2.96
CA LEU A 190 13.10 -24.14 -3.56
C LEU A 190 12.41 -25.46 -3.94
N TRP A 191 12.56 -25.86 -5.18
CA TRP A 191 12.19 -27.18 -5.67
C TRP A 191 13.39 -28.11 -5.46
N ASN A 192 13.17 -29.20 -4.72
CA ASN A 192 14.12 -30.32 -4.64
C ASN A 192 13.79 -31.32 -5.72
#